data_7741484f6ec4f793d153ebe4cc86a087
#
_entry.id   7741484f6ec4f793d153ebe4cc86a087
#
_cell.length_a   1.000
_cell.length_b   1.000
_cell.length_c   1.000
_cell.angle_alpha   90.00
_cell.angle_beta   90.00
_cell.angle_gamma   90.00
#
_symmetry.space_group_name_H-M   'P 1'
#
loop_
_entity.id
_entity.type
_entity.pdbx_description
1 polymer ?
#
loop_
_entity_poly.entity_id
_entity_poly.type
_entity_poly.pdbx_seq_one_letter_code
_entity_poly.pdbx_strand_id
1 'polypeptide(L)'
;HNWNGFPLTCDKFVSWINEIEKVETINLFMDYETFGEHQWKETGIFEFLRHLPQNVLTKSDYTFATPSELVARLEPKDVILAPEPYSWADEERDVTAWLGNDLQDDAFEQIYELEEKVISKQDEEILRTWRYLQTSDNFYYMCTKWFSDGDVHKYFNHYDSPYEAYINYMNVLSDFRQRLSK
;
A
#
# COMPACT_ATOMS: atom_id res chain seq x y z
N HIS A 1 21.87 9.26 -10.30
CA HIS A 1 22.13 8.12 -9.41
C HIS A 1 23.62 7.96 -9.24
N ASN A 2 24.12 8.12 -8.01
CA ASN A 2 25.56 8.00 -7.69
C ASN A 2 26.00 6.56 -7.44
N TRP A 3 25.16 5.57 -7.76
CA TRP A 3 25.51 4.17 -7.56
C TRP A 3 26.32 3.62 -8.73
N ASN A 4 27.53 3.15 -8.45
CA ASN A 4 28.47 2.65 -9.45
C ASN A 4 27.98 1.38 -10.19
N GLY A 5 27.01 0.68 -9.64
CA GLY A 5 26.43 -0.53 -10.24
C GLY A 5 25.27 -0.26 -11.22
N PHE A 6 24.86 0.99 -11.41
CA PHE A 6 23.78 1.32 -12.35
C PHE A 6 24.20 1.03 -13.81
N PRO A 7 23.27 0.53 -14.67
CA PRO A 7 21.91 0.11 -14.35
C PRO A 7 21.87 -1.23 -13.61
N LEU A 8 20.84 -1.44 -12.79
CA LEU A 8 20.55 -2.74 -12.20
C LEU A 8 20.05 -3.70 -13.31
N THR A 9 20.81 -4.74 -13.56
CA THR A 9 20.43 -5.81 -14.48
C THR A 9 19.94 -7.04 -13.71
N CYS A 10 19.15 -7.91 -14.36
CA CYS A 10 18.73 -9.18 -13.75
C CYS A 10 19.91 -10.03 -13.29
N ASP A 11 21.00 -10.05 -14.05
CA ASP A 11 22.20 -10.81 -13.69
C ASP A 11 22.83 -10.31 -12.38
N LYS A 12 22.95 -9.00 -12.22
CA LYS A 12 23.44 -8.41 -10.97
C LYS A 12 22.50 -8.71 -9.80
N PHE A 13 21.21 -8.61 -10.02
CA PHE A 13 20.23 -8.88 -8.98
C PHE A 13 20.29 -10.35 -8.53
N VAL A 14 20.35 -11.28 -9.48
CA VAL A 14 20.46 -12.72 -9.17
C VAL A 14 21.80 -13.05 -8.53
N SER A 15 22.91 -12.39 -8.93
CA SER A 15 24.19 -12.59 -8.24
C SER A 15 24.11 -12.17 -6.76
N TRP A 16 23.44 -11.09 -6.45
CA TRP A 16 23.23 -10.67 -5.04
C TRP A 16 22.37 -11.67 -4.27
N ILE A 17 21.31 -12.21 -4.90
CA ILE A 17 20.51 -13.27 -4.28
C ILE A 17 21.39 -14.49 -3.96
N ASN A 18 22.29 -14.87 -4.85
CA ASN A 18 23.21 -16.01 -4.66
C ASN A 18 24.30 -15.76 -3.62
N GLU A 19 24.61 -14.50 -3.32
CA GLU A 19 25.57 -14.11 -2.27
C GLU A 19 24.96 -14.12 -0.85
N ILE A 20 23.62 -14.16 -0.76
CA ILE A 20 22.93 -14.28 0.53
C ILE A 20 23.24 -15.68 1.11
N GLU A 21 23.60 -15.73 2.39
CA GLU A 21 23.74 -17.03 3.08
C GLU A 21 22.50 -17.90 2.84
N LYS A 22 22.69 -19.22 2.73
CA LYS A 22 21.58 -20.14 2.47
C LYS A 22 20.48 -20.00 3.52
N VAL A 23 19.37 -19.42 3.08
CA VAL A 23 18.16 -19.23 3.85
C VAL A 23 17.01 -19.97 3.19
N GLU A 24 15.99 -20.30 3.97
CA GLU A 24 14.82 -21.04 3.46
C GLU A 24 13.96 -20.19 2.52
N THR A 25 13.95 -18.86 2.72
CA THR A 25 13.19 -17.93 1.88
C THR A 25 13.84 -16.55 1.82
N ILE A 26 13.68 -15.89 0.68
CA ILE A 26 14.03 -14.48 0.48
C ILE A 26 12.76 -13.75 0.09
N ASN A 27 12.38 -12.75 0.88
CA ASN A 27 11.19 -11.95 0.62
C ASN A 27 11.53 -10.76 -0.28
N LEU A 28 10.81 -10.64 -1.38
CA LEU A 28 10.82 -9.44 -2.23
C LEU A 28 9.58 -8.63 -1.88
N PHE A 29 9.79 -7.50 -1.20
CA PHE A 29 8.74 -6.64 -0.71
C PHE A 29 8.96 -5.22 -1.25
N MET A 30 8.04 -4.74 -2.06
CA MET A 30 8.14 -3.43 -2.71
C MET A 30 6.79 -2.98 -3.23
N ASP A 31 6.65 -1.68 -3.43
CA ASP A 31 5.45 -1.09 -4.01
C ASP A 31 5.36 -1.37 -5.51
N TYR A 32 4.14 -1.55 -6.02
CA TYR A 32 3.90 -1.76 -7.45
C TYR A 32 4.33 -0.57 -8.29
N GLU A 33 4.24 0.64 -7.76
CA GLU A 33 4.64 1.90 -8.38
C GLU A 33 6.13 1.94 -8.74
N THR A 34 6.94 1.04 -8.17
CA THR A 34 8.32 0.84 -8.62
C THR A 34 8.39 0.61 -10.12
N PHE A 35 7.41 -0.10 -10.68
CA PHE A 35 7.37 -0.49 -12.10
C PHE A 35 6.43 0.41 -12.90
N GLY A 36 6.91 1.56 -13.32
CA GLY A 36 6.22 2.48 -14.22
C GLY A 36 6.00 3.88 -13.68
N GLU A 37 6.00 4.05 -12.35
CA GLU A 37 5.87 5.36 -11.71
C GLU A 37 7.23 5.86 -11.22
N HIS A 38 7.89 5.14 -10.32
CA HIS A 38 9.22 5.52 -9.83
C HIS A 38 10.33 5.19 -10.82
N GLN A 39 10.19 4.10 -11.56
CA GLN A 39 11.08 3.69 -12.62
C GLN A 39 10.30 3.59 -13.93
N TRP A 40 10.50 4.57 -14.80
CA TRP A 40 9.78 4.67 -16.06
C TRP A 40 10.30 3.67 -17.10
N LYS A 41 9.55 3.50 -18.19
CA LYS A 41 9.89 2.58 -19.29
C LYS A 41 11.31 2.78 -19.80
N GLU A 42 11.75 4.04 -19.90
CA GLU A 42 13.06 4.46 -20.42
C GLU A 42 14.23 3.97 -19.54
N THR A 43 13.98 3.65 -18.27
CA THR A 43 14.98 3.08 -17.37
C THR A 43 15.25 1.60 -17.65
N GLY A 44 14.42 0.94 -18.47
CA GLY A 44 14.50 -0.49 -18.74
C GLY A 44 13.85 -1.37 -17.69
N ILE A 45 13.10 -0.80 -16.74
CA ILE A 45 12.51 -1.53 -15.60
C ILE A 45 11.56 -2.65 -16.04
N PHE A 46 10.80 -2.45 -17.11
CA PHE A 46 9.90 -3.49 -17.62
C PHE A 46 10.65 -4.66 -18.27
N GLU A 47 11.80 -4.41 -18.90
CA GLU A 47 12.65 -5.48 -19.39
C GLU A 47 13.31 -6.25 -18.23
N PHE A 48 13.74 -5.53 -17.19
CA PHE A 48 14.19 -6.16 -15.96
C PHE A 48 13.11 -7.10 -15.39
N LEU A 49 11.88 -6.60 -15.20
CA LEU A 49 10.77 -7.39 -14.65
C LEU A 49 10.43 -8.60 -15.54
N ARG A 50 10.44 -8.43 -16.87
CA ARG A 50 10.17 -9.52 -17.82
C ARG A 50 11.17 -10.65 -17.71
N HIS A 51 12.45 -10.33 -17.51
CA HIS A 51 13.53 -11.32 -17.48
C HIS A 51 13.83 -11.86 -16.09
N LEU A 52 13.40 -11.18 -15.03
CA LEU A 52 13.68 -11.56 -13.65
C LEU A 52 13.27 -13.00 -13.31
N PRO A 53 12.03 -13.46 -13.60
CA PRO A 53 11.61 -14.80 -13.22
C PRO A 53 12.51 -15.89 -13.84
N GLN A 54 12.77 -15.80 -15.14
CA GLN A 54 13.60 -16.79 -15.80
C GLN A 54 15.05 -16.76 -15.31
N ASN A 55 15.61 -15.58 -15.04
CA ASN A 55 16.98 -15.48 -14.53
C ASN A 55 17.10 -16.10 -13.13
N VAL A 56 16.14 -15.88 -12.24
CA VAL A 56 16.11 -16.53 -10.92
C VAL A 56 16.07 -18.05 -11.09
N LEU A 57 15.13 -18.57 -11.88
CA LEU A 57 14.93 -20.02 -12.06
C LEU A 57 16.10 -20.73 -12.75
N THR A 58 16.90 -20.03 -13.57
CA THR A 58 17.98 -20.65 -14.34
C THR A 58 19.38 -20.39 -13.77
N LYS A 59 19.55 -19.38 -12.93
CA LYS A 59 20.87 -18.93 -12.43
C LYS A 59 20.97 -18.93 -10.91
N SER A 60 19.97 -19.46 -10.21
CA SER A 60 19.98 -19.65 -8.77
C SER A 60 19.33 -20.98 -8.39
N ASP A 61 19.49 -21.38 -7.13
CA ASP A 61 18.81 -22.56 -6.56
C ASP A 61 17.41 -22.21 -6.03
N TYR A 62 16.96 -20.97 -6.18
CA TYR A 62 15.67 -20.50 -5.69
C TYR A 62 14.53 -20.69 -6.69
N THR A 63 13.33 -20.85 -6.18
CA THR A 63 12.07 -20.87 -6.91
C THR A 63 11.12 -19.82 -6.34
N PHE A 64 10.10 -19.45 -7.10
CA PHE A 64 9.05 -18.56 -6.59
C PHE A 64 8.02 -19.35 -5.79
N ALA A 65 7.52 -18.74 -4.72
CA ALA A 65 6.43 -19.25 -3.92
C ALA A 65 5.55 -18.10 -3.43
N THR A 66 4.28 -18.37 -3.26
CA THR A 66 3.37 -17.43 -2.60
C THR A 66 3.54 -17.50 -1.07
N PRO A 67 3.17 -16.44 -0.32
CA PRO A 67 3.17 -16.50 1.15
C PRO A 67 2.38 -17.70 1.71
N SER A 68 1.24 -18.04 1.11
CA SER A 68 0.43 -19.19 1.55
C SER A 68 1.15 -20.53 1.37
N GLU A 69 1.90 -20.71 0.28
CA GLU A 69 2.71 -21.92 0.07
C GLU A 69 3.87 -22.01 1.07
N LEU A 70 4.46 -20.87 1.42
CA LEU A 70 5.53 -20.84 2.44
C LEU A 70 4.98 -21.18 3.83
N VAL A 71 3.88 -20.58 4.24
CA VAL A 71 3.22 -20.86 5.53
C VAL A 71 2.82 -22.33 5.65
N ALA A 72 2.45 -22.99 4.55
CA ALA A 72 2.10 -24.41 4.56
C ALA A 72 3.33 -25.35 4.65
N ARG A 73 4.53 -24.87 4.38
CA ARG A 73 5.76 -25.69 4.30
C ARG A 73 6.79 -25.38 5.36
N LEU A 74 6.85 -24.14 5.84
CA LEU A 74 7.88 -23.67 6.76
C LEU A 74 7.30 -23.47 8.16
N GLU A 75 8.05 -23.87 9.15
CA GLU A 75 7.71 -23.57 10.55
C GLU A 75 8.04 -22.12 10.88
N PRO A 76 7.18 -21.42 11.64
CA PRO A 76 7.47 -20.10 12.15
C PRO A 76 8.77 -20.09 12.96
N LYS A 77 9.64 -19.11 12.71
CA LYS A 77 10.93 -18.99 13.42
C LYS A 77 10.83 -18.07 14.63
N ASP A 78 10.03 -17.01 14.51
CA ASP A 78 9.88 -16.01 15.55
C ASP A 78 8.59 -15.22 15.36
N VAL A 79 8.29 -14.32 16.31
CA VAL A 79 7.16 -13.40 16.29
C VAL A 79 7.67 -11.98 16.23
N ILE A 80 7.24 -11.24 15.20
CA ILE A 80 7.50 -9.81 15.10
C ILE A 80 6.40 -9.09 15.85
N LEU A 81 6.75 -8.35 16.90
CA LEU A 81 5.84 -7.51 17.65
C LEU A 81 5.95 -6.06 17.15
N ALA A 82 4.85 -5.52 16.65
CA ALA A 82 4.71 -4.11 16.32
C ALA A 82 3.68 -3.48 17.29
N PRO A 83 4.14 -2.93 18.44
CA PRO A 83 3.23 -2.44 19.48
C PRO A 83 2.47 -1.18 19.08
N GLU A 84 3.01 -0.42 18.14
CA GLU A 84 2.42 0.81 17.61
C GLU A 84 2.25 0.68 16.10
N PRO A 85 1.27 1.39 15.51
CA PRO A 85 1.15 1.49 14.06
C PRO A 85 2.37 2.20 13.44
N TYR A 86 2.93 1.62 12.40
CA TYR A 86 4.01 2.21 11.62
C TYR A 86 3.58 2.41 10.18
N SER A 87 4.11 3.44 9.55
CA SER A 87 3.98 3.65 8.11
C SER A 87 5.29 4.13 7.50
N TRP A 88 5.36 4.18 6.18
CA TRP A 88 6.47 4.82 5.45
C TRP A 88 6.18 6.30 5.14
N ALA A 89 4.94 6.74 5.38
CA ALA A 89 4.52 8.10 5.07
C ALA A 89 5.04 9.08 6.11
N ASP A 90 5.32 10.28 5.65
CA ASP A 90 5.77 11.43 6.41
C ASP A 90 7.10 11.22 7.18
N GLU A 91 7.55 12.26 7.84
CA GLU A 91 8.75 12.18 8.69
C GLU A 91 8.47 11.40 9.98
N GLU A 92 7.23 11.44 10.48
CA GLU A 92 6.80 10.80 11.73
C GLU A 92 6.76 9.27 11.64
N ARG A 93 6.60 8.72 10.44
CA ARG A 93 6.51 7.27 10.20
C ARG A 93 5.40 6.57 11.00
N ASP A 94 4.34 7.29 11.29
CA ASP A 94 3.14 6.82 12.00
C ASP A 94 1.90 6.84 11.08
N VAL A 95 0.70 6.91 11.64
CA VAL A 95 -0.56 6.94 10.87
C VAL A 95 -1.17 8.34 10.73
N THR A 96 -0.47 9.39 11.16
CA THR A 96 -1.02 10.75 11.14
C THR A 96 -1.20 11.36 9.75
N ALA A 97 -0.70 10.73 8.71
CA ALA A 97 -1.05 11.05 7.33
C ALA A 97 -2.52 10.71 7.00
N TRP A 98 -3.13 9.77 7.72
CA TRP A 98 -4.52 9.31 7.53
C TRP A 98 -5.44 9.64 8.70
N LEU A 99 -4.90 9.76 9.92
CA LEU A 99 -5.61 10.00 11.18
C LEU A 99 -4.85 11.04 12.01
N GLY A 100 -4.69 12.23 11.47
CA GLY A 100 -3.87 13.28 12.08
C GLY A 100 -4.55 14.64 12.21
N ASN A 101 -5.85 14.72 11.89
CA ASN A 101 -6.64 15.93 12.07
C ASN A 101 -8.13 15.61 12.22
N ASP A 102 -8.89 16.58 12.70
CA ASP A 102 -10.32 16.42 13.02
C ASP A 102 -11.18 15.99 11.82
N LEU A 103 -10.82 16.35 10.59
CA LEU A 103 -11.55 15.94 9.38
C LEU A 103 -11.40 14.44 9.12
N GLN A 104 -10.18 13.95 9.27
CA GLN A 104 -9.84 12.54 9.09
C GLN A 104 -10.50 11.69 10.19
N ASP A 105 -10.41 12.14 11.42
CA ASP A 105 -10.97 11.44 12.59
C ASP A 105 -12.49 11.36 12.50
N ASP A 106 -13.16 12.47 12.17
CA ASP A 106 -14.62 12.49 11.97
C ASP A 106 -15.07 11.57 10.84
N ALA A 107 -14.39 11.62 9.70
CA ALA A 107 -14.71 10.75 8.57
C ALA A 107 -14.51 9.26 8.90
N PHE A 108 -13.43 8.95 9.63
CA PHE A 108 -13.10 7.60 10.07
C PHE A 108 -14.13 7.06 11.07
N GLU A 109 -14.44 7.82 12.11
CA GLU A 109 -15.45 7.41 13.09
C GLU A 109 -16.80 7.16 12.43
N GLN A 110 -17.25 8.07 11.59
CA GLN A 110 -18.55 7.98 10.95
C GLN A 110 -18.72 6.82 9.98
N ILE A 111 -17.68 6.35 9.28
CA ILE A 111 -17.77 5.19 8.42
C ILE A 111 -17.83 3.89 9.23
N TYR A 112 -17.08 3.81 10.34
CA TYR A 112 -17.07 2.62 11.20
C TYR A 112 -18.30 2.51 12.10
N GLU A 113 -18.96 3.61 12.46
CA GLU A 113 -20.29 3.59 13.12
C GLU A 113 -21.34 2.80 12.31
N LEU A 114 -21.14 2.63 11.01
CA LEU A 114 -22.09 1.92 10.14
C LEU A 114 -21.84 0.41 10.07
N GLU A 115 -20.74 -0.10 10.63
CA GLU A 115 -20.29 -1.47 10.45
C GLU A 115 -21.36 -2.51 10.79
N GLU A 116 -21.91 -2.46 11.99
CA GLU A 116 -22.92 -3.43 12.43
C GLU A 116 -24.13 -3.44 11.52
N LYS A 117 -24.56 -2.25 11.10
CA LYS A 117 -25.71 -2.09 10.21
C LYS A 117 -25.43 -2.63 8.81
N VAL A 118 -24.25 -2.38 8.27
CA VAL A 118 -23.80 -2.90 6.98
C VAL A 118 -23.76 -4.44 7.00
N ILE A 119 -23.12 -5.00 8.01
CA ILE A 119 -22.96 -6.45 8.14
C ILE A 119 -24.34 -7.12 8.30
N SER A 120 -25.25 -6.52 9.08
CA SER A 120 -26.59 -7.06 9.30
C SER A 120 -27.47 -7.11 8.04
N LYS A 121 -27.21 -6.26 7.05
CA LYS A 121 -27.96 -6.24 5.78
C LYS A 121 -27.71 -7.48 4.91
N GLN A 122 -26.56 -8.13 5.04
CA GLN A 122 -26.12 -9.27 4.22
C GLN A 122 -26.23 -8.99 2.70
N ASP A 123 -26.05 -7.75 2.30
CA ASP A 123 -26.13 -7.27 0.93
C ASP A 123 -24.70 -7.01 0.41
N GLU A 124 -24.31 -7.73 -0.64
CA GLU A 124 -22.98 -7.68 -1.22
C GLU A 124 -22.65 -6.32 -1.86
N GLU A 125 -23.63 -5.61 -2.41
CA GLU A 125 -23.43 -4.29 -3.00
C GLU A 125 -23.21 -3.24 -1.92
N ILE A 126 -23.99 -3.31 -0.85
CA ILE A 126 -23.83 -2.46 0.33
C ILE A 126 -22.46 -2.71 0.97
N LEU A 127 -22.09 -3.97 1.18
CA LEU A 127 -20.79 -4.34 1.76
C LEU A 127 -19.62 -3.86 0.90
N ARG A 128 -19.72 -4.02 -0.41
CA ARG A 128 -18.69 -3.54 -1.35
C ARG A 128 -18.56 -2.02 -1.32
N THR A 129 -19.68 -1.28 -1.30
CA THR A 129 -19.66 0.18 -1.20
C THR A 129 -19.01 0.63 0.10
N TRP A 130 -19.35 0.01 1.22
CA TRP A 130 -18.74 0.31 2.52
C TRP A 130 -17.23 0.06 2.52
N ARG A 131 -16.75 -1.02 1.88
CA ARG A 131 -15.32 -1.31 1.72
C ARG A 131 -14.60 -0.25 0.87
N TYR A 132 -15.21 0.23 -0.20
CA TYR A 132 -14.63 1.32 -0.99
C TYR A 132 -14.50 2.62 -0.21
N LEU A 133 -15.44 2.93 0.66
CA LEU A 133 -15.36 4.10 1.53
C LEU A 133 -14.25 4.00 2.59
N GLN A 134 -13.73 2.81 2.87
CA GLN A 134 -12.60 2.58 3.77
C GLN A 134 -11.23 2.61 3.08
N THR A 135 -11.17 2.86 1.78
CA THR A 135 -9.89 3.01 1.07
C THR A 135 -9.06 4.10 1.74
N SER A 136 -7.82 3.80 2.08
CA SER A 136 -6.93 4.69 2.82
C SER A 136 -6.74 6.06 2.16
N ASP A 137 -6.72 6.10 0.82
CA ASP A 137 -6.59 7.35 0.07
C ASP A 137 -7.68 8.36 0.38
N ASN A 138 -8.91 7.92 0.69
CA ASN A 138 -9.99 8.81 1.08
C ASN A 138 -9.60 9.68 2.29
N PHE A 139 -8.94 9.08 3.28
CA PHE A 139 -8.47 9.79 4.48
C PHE A 139 -7.19 10.58 4.18
N TYR A 140 -6.28 10.01 3.39
CA TYR A 140 -5.05 10.68 2.98
C TYR A 140 -5.31 12.01 2.25
N TYR A 141 -6.33 12.09 1.41
CA TYR A 141 -6.72 13.32 0.70
C TYR A 141 -7.20 14.43 1.64
N MET A 142 -7.61 14.09 2.86
CA MET A 142 -7.99 15.05 3.92
C MET A 142 -6.81 15.49 4.80
N CYS A 143 -5.59 14.99 4.54
CA CYS A 143 -4.40 15.35 5.30
C CYS A 143 -4.07 16.84 5.14
N THR A 144 -3.79 17.51 6.25
CA THR A 144 -3.46 18.95 6.28
C THR A 144 -1.96 19.24 6.33
N LYS A 145 -1.13 18.18 6.23
CA LYS A 145 0.35 18.28 6.30
C LYS A 145 1.02 18.71 4.98
N TRP A 146 0.29 19.14 3.99
CA TRP A 146 0.77 19.46 2.64
C TRP A 146 2.03 20.32 2.56
N PHE A 147 2.27 21.13 3.58
CA PHE A 147 3.39 22.07 3.60
C PHE A 147 4.63 21.54 4.29
N SER A 148 4.50 20.49 5.10
CA SER A 148 5.62 19.91 5.85
C SER A 148 6.30 18.75 5.13
N ASP A 149 5.57 18.01 4.31
CA ASP A 149 6.02 16.79 3.63
C ASP A 149 6.26 16.95 2.12
N GLY A 150 6.31 18.16 1.65
CA GLY A 150 6.51 18.46 0.24
C GLY A 150 5.30 18.11 -0.64
N ASP A 151 5.57 17.81 -1.92
CA ASP A 151 4.52 17.64 -2.91
C ASP A 151 3.84 16.25 -2.91
N VAL A 152 4.21 15.33 -2.00
CA VAL A 152 3.70 13.94 -2.02
C VAL A 152 2.18 13.92 -1.82
N HIS A 153 1.69 14.61 -0.80
CA HIS A 153 0.24 14.70 -0.54
C HIS A 153 -0.53 15.37 -1.69
N LYS A 154 0.09 16.31 -2.36
CA LYS A 154 -0.50 17.03 -3.49
C LYS A 154 -0.45 16.23 -4.78
N TYR A 155 0.59 15.44 -4.98
CA TYR A 155 0.82 14.70 -6.22
C TYR A 155 -0.28 13.67 -6.52
N PHE A 156 -0.74 12.95 -5.48
CA PHE A 156 -1.78 11.93 -5.63
C PHE A 156 -3.20 12.44 -5.35
N ASN A 157 -3.35 13.70 -4.94
CA ASN A 157 -4.64 14.23 -4.55
C ASN A 157 -5.38 14.83 -5.75
N HIS A 158 -6.62 14.39 -5.97
CA HIS A 158 -7.51 14.90 -7.02
C HIS A 158 -8.28 16.16 -6.61
N TYR A 159 -8.22 16.55 -5.34
CA TYR A 159 -8.93 17.68 -4.77
C TYR A 159 -8.02 18.89 -4.63
N ASP A 160 -8.58 20.08 -4.76
CA ASP A 160 -7.82 21.33 -4.60
C ASP A 160 -7.45 21.60 -3.13
N SER A 161 -8.13 20.97 -2.18
CA SER A 161 -7.85 21.09 -0.75
C SER A 161 -8.34 19.90 0.06
N PRO A 162 -7.76 19.67 1.27
CA PRO A 162 -8.26 18.67 2.21
C PRO A 162 -9.73 18.87 2.62
N TYR A 163 -10.18 20.12 2.67
CA TYR A 163 -11.56 20.46 2.97
C TYR A 163 -12.53 20.04 1.87
N GLU A 164 -12.12 20.18 0.63
CA GLU A 164 -12.92 19.71 -0.51
C GLU A 164 -13.01 18.19 -0.52
N ALA A 165 -11.91 17.49 -0.25
CA ALA A 165 -11.89 16.04 -0.11
C ALA A 165 -12.87 15.58 0.98
N TYR A 166 -12.82 16.21 2.16
CA TYR A 166 -13.73 15.92 3.25
C TYR A 166 -15.19 16.16 2.90
N ILE A 167 -15.53 17.31 2.30
CA ILE A 167 -16.91 17.63 1.90
C ILE A 167 -17.44 16.58 0.92
N ASN A 168 -16.66 16.21 -0.08
CA ASN A 168 -17.07 15.22 -1.08
C ASN A 168 -17.25 13.84 -0.43
N TYR A 169 -16.32 13.42 0.41
CA TYR A 169 -16.42 12.16 1.15
C TYR A 169 -17.69 12.11 2.02
N MET A 170 -17.94 13.15 2.81
CA MET A 170 -19.09 13.22 3.70
C MET A 170 -20.42 13.26 2.94
N ASN A 171 -20.46 13.86 1.75
CA ASN A 171 -21.64 13.81 0.88
C ASN A 171 -21.93 12.38 0.41
N VAL A 172 -20.91 11.64 -0.01
CA VAL A 172 -21.04 10.24 -0.42
C VAL A 172 -21.44 9.36 0.78
N LEU A 173 -20.83 9.58 1.93
CA LEU A 173 -21.17 8.85 3.16
C LEU A 173 -22.62 9.11 3.60
N SER A 174 -23.09 10.35 3.47
CA SER A 174 -24.48 10.73 3.76
C SER A 174 -25.47 10.00 2.84
N ASP A 175 -25.19 9.94 1.54
CA ASP A 175 -26.00 9.15 0.60
C ASP A 175 -26.00 7.67 0.98
N PHE A 176 -24.84 7.11 1.30
CA PHE A 176 -24.71 5.73 1.73
C PHE A 176 -25.55 5.43 2.98
N ARG A 177 -25.52 6.31 3.99
CA ARG A 177 -26.37 6.21 5.20
C ARG A 177 -27.87 6.18 4.87
N GLN A 178 -28.29 7.00 3.90
CA GLN A 178 -29.69 7.01 3.46
C GLN A 178 -30.08 5.68 2.78
N ARG A 179 -29.18 5.12 1.95
CA ARG A 179 -29.41 3.80 1.32
C ARG A 179 -29.49 2.68 2.35
N LEU A 180 -28.65 2.71 3.37
CA LEU A 180 -28.69 1.76 4.49
C LEU A 180 -29.99 1.81 5.29
N SER A 181 -30.69 2.92 5.28
CA SER A 181 -31.91 3.12 6.07
C SER A 181 -33.18 2.67 5.37
N LYS A 182 -33.09 2.32 4.10
CA LYS A 182 -34.17 1.71 3.28
C LYS A 182 -34.12 0.19 3.41
#